data_4280643053686f264d4db125d108873b
#
_entry.id   4280643053686f264d4db125d108873b
#
_cell.length_a   1.000
_cell.length_b   1.000
_cell.length_c   1.000
_cell.angle_alpha   90.00
_cell.angle_beta   90.00
_cell.angle_gamma   90.00
#
_symmetry.space_group_name_H-M   'P 1'
#
loop_
_entity.id
_entity.type
_entity.pdbx_description
1 polymer ?
#
loop_
_entity_poly.entity_id
_entity_poly.type
_entity_poly.pdbx_seq_one_letter_code
_entity_poly.pdbx_strand_id
1 'polypeptide(L)'
;EIRKAATMAMKQEDYLAGAIGAPQFWKTCFSIYPCGTPLASEVAAETIKTGSIEKAAEALKAAGYDGTPVVIMHPTDIPVLSAFTLISAEKLRKAGFEVDLQAMDWSTLTSRRAKRDPVSEGGWNIFHTWWIGADVMDPMSIAFSGDPDKGWFGWPTDVELEKARGEFASATSPEEKLAAGKKVQERIWKIAASVELGQFFVPVAYRNNVKGLIKSPVQFFWNMSVE
;
A
#
# COMPACT_ATOMS: atom_id res chain seq x y z
N GLU A 1 5.80 -9.82 -14.24
CA GLU A 1 4.59 -10.67 -14.18
C GLU A 1 4.45 -11.37 -12.81
N ILE A 2 5.52 -11.87 -12.20
CA ILE A 2 5.47 -12.50 -10.84
C ILE A 2 4.88 -11.54 -9.80
N ARG A 3 5.28 -10.24 -9.78
CA ARG A 3 4.66 -9.25 -8.87
C ARG A 3 3.16 -9.06 -9.11
N LYS A 4 2.73 -9.06 -10.38
CA LYS A 4 1.29 -8.99 -10.72
C LYS A 4 0.53 -10.21 -10.22
N ALA A 5 1.11 -11.41 -10.36
CA ALA A 5 0.52 -12.61 -9.79
C ALA A 5 0.33 -12.48 -8.27
N ALA A 6 1.34 -11.95 -7.55
CA ALA A 6 1.23 -11.70 -6.12
C ALA A 6 0.08 -10.74 -5.79
N THR A 7 -0.12 -9.65 -6.55
CA THR A 7 -1.22 -8.70 -6.29
C THR A 7 -2.61 -9.32 -6.48
N MET A 8 -2.76 -10.32 -7.37
CA MET A 8 -4.03 -11.02 -7.58
C MET A 8 -4.50 -11.83 -6.36
N ALA A 9 -3.59 -12.23 -5.47
CA ALA A 9 -3.95 -12.95 -4.25
C ALA A 9 -4.51 -12.04 -3.14
N MET A 10 -4.39 -10.70 -3.29
CA MET A 10 -4.63 -9.74 -2.23
C MET A 10 -6.07 -9.20 -2.24
N LYS A 11 -6.97 -9.84 -1.50
CA LYS A 11 -8.36 -9.41 -1.35
C LYS A 11 -8.49 -8.51 -0.12
N GLN A 12 -8.91 -7.25 -0.31
CA GLN A 12 -8.92 -6.21 0.74
C GLN A 12 -9.73 -6.61 1.98
N GLU A 13 -10.91 -7.22 1.79
CA GLU A 13 -11.77 -7.63 2.89
C GLU A 13 -11.09 -8.57 3.88
N ASP A 14 -10.25 -9.49 3.39
CA ASP A 14 -9.55 -10.45 4.25
C ASP A 14 -8.54 -9.74 5.17
N TYR A 15 -7.86 -8.72 4.65
CA TYR A 15 -6.93 -7.91 5.44
C TYR A 15 -7.65 -7.03 6.45
N LEU A 16 -8.67 -6.34 6.01
CA LEU A 16 -9.40 -5.39 6.83
C LEU A 16 -10.18 -6.10 7.94
N ALA A 17 -10.86 -7.19 7.63
CA ALA A 17 -11.55 -8.00 8.63
C ALA A 17 -10.57 -8.70 9.58
N GLY A 18 -9.46 -9.24 9.06
CA GLY A 18 -8.49 -9.98 9.87
C GLY A 18 -7.64 -9.11 10.79
N ALA A 19 -7.28 -7.89 10.37
CA ALA A 19 -6.39 -7.02 11.12
C ALA A 19 -7.10 -5.91 11.92
N ILE A 20 -8.20 -5.36 11.39
CA ILE A 20 -8.96 -4.27 12.02
C ILE A 20 -10.19 -4.82 12.74
N GLY A 21 -10.84 -5.84 12.17
CA GLY A 21 -11.98 -6.53 12.74
C GLY A 21 -13.28 -5.74 12.61
N ALA A 22 -13.51 -4.74 13.46
CA ALA A 22 -14.78 -4.02 13.56
C ALA A 22 -15.13 -3.24 12.26
N PRO A 23 -16.25 -3.57 11.57
CA PRO A 23 -16.55 -3.05 10.24
C PRO A 23 -16.67 -1.53 10.14
N GLN A 24 -17.03 -0.85 11.25
CA GLN A 24 -17.15 0.61 11.27
C GLN A 24 -15.80 1.33 11.17
N PHE A 25 -14.68 0.63 11.34
CA PHE A 25 -13.33 1.20 11.31
C PHE A 25 -12.57 0.90 10.03
N TRP A 26 -13.20 0.33 9.00
CA TRP A 26 -12.55 0.12 7.73
C TRP A 26 -13.55 0.17 6.57
N LYS A 27 -13.01 0.31 5.38
CA LYS A 27 -13.74 0.13 4.12
C LYS A 27 -12.79 -0.32 3.01
N THR A 28 -13.31 -1.07 2.05
CA THR A 28 -12.59 -1.32 0.79
C THR A 28 -12.39 -0.03 0.03
N CYS A 29 -11.26 0.09 -0.63
CA CYS A 29 -10.90 1.25 -1.43
C CYS A 29 -10.03 0.81 -2.61
N PHE A 30 -10.63 0.76 -3.78
CA PHE A 30 -9.97 0.33 -5.01
C PHE A 30 -9.37 1.53 -5.76
N SER A 31 -8.61 2.32 -5.03
CA SER A 31 -7.90 3.49 -5.52
C SER A 31 -6.58 3.64 -4.77
N ILE A 32 -5.55 4.16 -5.44
CA ILE A 32 -4.29 4.54 -4.77
C ILE A 32 -4.46 5.80 -3.93
N TYR A 33 -5.47 6.62 -4.25
CA TYR A 33 -5.85 7.80 -3.47
C TYR A 33 -6.93 7.44 -2.45
N PRO A 34 -7.01 8.15 -1.32
CA PRO A 34 -8.02 7.87 -0.31
C PRO A 34 -9.44 7.98 -0.89
N CYS A 35 -10.26 6.96 -0.67
CA CYS A 35 -11.63 6.94 -1.15
C CYS A 35 -12.49 8.03 -0.49
N GLY A 36 -13.21 8.76 -1.32
CA GLY A 36 -13.97 9.96 -0.93
C GLY A 36 -13.23 11.26 -1.17
N THR A 37 -12.02 11.22 -1.76
CA THR A 37 -11.29 12.39 -2.24
C THR A 37 -11.51 12.61 -3.74
N PRO A 38 -11.25 13.83 -4.27
CA PRO A 38 -11.53 14.15 -5.68
C PRO A 38 -10.79 13.27 -6.70
N LEU A 39 -9.60 12.78 -6.39
CA LEU A 39 -8.81 11.94 -7.29
C LEU A 39 -9.12 10.45 -7.17
N ALA A 40 -9.87 10.02 -6.14
CA ALA A 40 -10.24 8.63 -5.97
C ALA A 40 -11.03 8.11 -7.18
N SER A 41 -10.56 7.01 -7.76
CA SER A 41 -11.21 6.37 -8.90
C SER A 41 -10.97 4.86 -8.87
N GLU A 42 -11.79 4.11 -9.58
CA GLU A 42 -11.61 2.66 -9.74
C GLU A 42 -10.98 2.29 -11.10
N VAL A 43 -10.34 3.26 -11.77
CA VAL A 43 -9.67 3.01 -13.05
C VAL A 43 -8.59 1.94 -12.88
N ALA A 44 -8.57 0.95 -13.77
CA ALA A 44 -7.66 -0.19 -13.76
C ALA A 44 -7.67 -1.04 -12.45
N ALA A 45 -8.73 -0.94 -11.64
CA ALA A 45 -8.85 -1.66 -10.37
C ALA A 45 -9.22 -3.15 -10.53
N GLU A 46 -9.48 -3.62 -11.74
CA GLU A 46 -10.06 -4.94 -12.01
C GLU A 46 -9.26 -6.08 -11.37
N THR A 47 -7.94 -6.06 -11.48
CA THR A 47 -7.06 -7.09 -10.91
C THR A 47 -7.22 -7.23 -9.39
N ILE A 48 -7.33 -6.11 -8.68
CA ILE A 48 -7.48 -6.09 -7.22
C ILE A 48 -8.92 -6.47 -6.81
N LYS A 49 -9.92 -6.03 -7.59
CA LYS A 49 -11.34 -6.31 -7.32
C LYS A 49 -11.72 -7.78 -7.57
N THR A 50 -11.15 -8.40 -8.60
CA THR A 50 -11.54 -9.75 -9.06
C THR A 50 -10.46 -10.80 -8.85
N GLY A 51 -9.35 -10.43 -8.22
CA GLY A 51 -8.25 -11.33 -7.90
C GLY A 51 -8.69 -12.47 -6.96
N SER A 52 -8.04 -13.61 -7.11
CA SER A 52 -8.20 -14.75 -6.22
C SER A 52 -6.89 -15.53 -6.13
N ILE A 53 -6.81 -16.43 -5.16
CA ILE A 53 -5.64 -17.31 -5.00
C ILE A 53 -5.45 -18.19 -6.24
N GLU A 54 -6.53 -18.68 -6.85
CA GLU A 54 -6.51 -19.52 -8.04
C GLU A 54 -5.95 -18.74 -9.25
N LYS A 55 -6.46 -17.52 -9.50
CA LYS A 55 -5.94 -16.65 -10.56
C LYS A 55 -4.48 -16.29 -10.34
N ALA A 56 -4.10 -16.04 -9.08
CA ALA A 56 -2.71 -15.77 -8.71
C ALA A 56 -1.80 -16.97 -9.02
N ALA A 57 -2.24 -18.19 -8.69
CA ALA A 57 -1.50 -19.41 -8.97
C ALA A 57 -1.33 -19.66 -10.49
N GLU A 58 -2.40 -19.46 -11.26
CA GLU A 58 -2.35 -19.56 -12.72
C GLU A 58 -1.38 -18.54 -13.33
N ALA A 59 -1.48 -17.28 -12.91
CA ALA A 59 -0.60 -16.20 -13.37
C ALA A 59 0.86 -16.42 -12.96
N LEU A 60 1.10 -16.95 -11.76
CA LEU A 60 2.43 -17.29 -11.26
C LEU A 60 3.09 -18.38 -12.11
N LYS A 61 2.32 -19.44 -12.42
CA LYS A 61 2.77 -20.52 -13.30
C LYS A 61 3.07 -20.00 -14.70
N ALA A 62 2.18 -19.18 -15.26
CA ALA A 62 2.37 -18.57 -16.58
C ALA A 62 3.57 -17.62 -16.62
N ALA A 63 3.91 -16.97 -15.51
CA ALA A 63 5.08 -16.10 -15.38
C ALA A 63 6.42 -16.88 -15.26
N GLY A 64 6.40 -18.22 -15.18
CA GLY A 64 7.59 -19.04 -15.09
C GLY A 64 8.32 -18.91 -13.75
N TYR A 65 7.58 -18.78 -12.65
CA TYR A 65 8.19 -18.71 -11.32
C TYR A 65 8.99 -19.97 -11.00
N ASP A 66 10.23 -19.79 -10.59
CA ASP A 66 11.23 -20.85 -10.41
C ASP A 66 11.33 -21.39 -8.97
N GLY A 67 10.49 -20.90 -8.06
CA GLY A 67 10.53 -21.26 -6.64
C GLY A 67 11.52 -20.45 -5.81
N THR A 68 12.14 -19.41 -6.37
CA THR A 68 13.02 -18.51 -5.59
C THR A 68 12.24 -17.92 -4.41
N PRO A 69 12.72 -18.06 -3.15
CA PRO A 69 11.99 -17.56 -1.98
C PRO A 69 11.72 -16.07 -2.02
N VAL A 70 10.46 -15.71 -1.72
CA VAL A 70 10.02 -14.32 -1.56
C VAL A 70 10.18 -13.92 -0.11
N VAL A 71 11.16 -13.06 0.17
CA VAL A 71 11.40 -12.54 1.52
C VAL A 71 10.37 -11.49 1.89
N ILE A 72 9.59 -11.77 2.94
CA ILE A 72 8.61 -10.84 3.52
C ILE A 72 9.12 -10.40 4.89
N MET A 73 9.33 -9.11 5.08
CA MET A 73 9.69 -8.55 6.39
C MET A 73 8.45 -8.44 7.28
N HIS A 74 8.50 -9.07 8.46
CA HIS A 74 7.38 -9.18 9.39
C HIS A 74 7.61 -8.36 10.66
N PRO A 75 6.99 -7.18 10.81
CA PRO A 75 7.08 -6.38 12.04
C PRO A 75 6.24 -7.02 13.14
N THR A 76 6.87 -7.49 14.21
CA THR A 76 6.20 -8.24 15.29
C THR A 76 5.60 -7.34 16.37
N ASP A 77 6.03 -6.09 16.45
CA ASP A 77 5.67 -5.09 17.47
C ASP A 77 4.57 -4.11 17.01
N ILE A 78 4.11 -4.21 15.77
CA ILE A 78 3.00 -3.40 15.23
C ILE A 78 1.83 -4.32 14.82
N PRO A 79 0.81 -4.49 15.66
CA PRO A 79 -0.22 -5.53 15.49
C PRO A 79 -0.89 -5.53 14.12
N VAL A 80 -1.28 -4.36 13.59
CA VAL A 80 -1.96 -4.25 12.27
C VAL A 80 -1.03 -4.70 11.14
N LEU A 81 0.22 -4.24 11.13
CA LEU A 81 1.19 -4.63 10.10
C LEU A 81 1.61 -6.09 10.24
N SER A 82 1.73 -6.59 11.47
CA SER A 82 1.96 -8.00 11.73
C SER A 82 0.84 -8.86 11.14
N ALA A 83 -0.41 -8.53 11.41
CA ALA A 83 -1.56 -9.24 10.85
C ALA A 83 -1.58 -9.19 9.31
N PHE A 84 -1.38 -8.02 8.70
CA PHE A 84 -1.29 -7.88 7.25
C PHE A 84 -0.20 -8.77 6.66
N THR A 85 0.95 -8.82 7.30
CA THR A 85 2.09 -9.63 6.85
C THR A 85 1.78 -11.12 6.90
N LEU A 86 1.16 -11.60 7.98
CA LEU A 86 0.79 -13.02 8.12
C LEU A 86 -0.28 -13.43 7.10
N ILE A 87 -1.28 -12.57 6.86
CA ILE A 87 -2.30 -12.81 5.82
C ILE A 87 -1.65 -12.89 4.44
N SER A 88 -0.73 -11.97 4.10
CA SER A 88 -0.01 -12.00 2.83
C SER A 88 0.82 -13.27 2.66
N ALA A 89 1.57 -13.65 3.70
CA ALA A 89 2.39 -14.85 3.66
C ALA A 89 1.54 -16.11 3.41
N GLU A 90 0.39 -16.22 4.08
CA GLU A 90 -0.52 -17.35 3.88
C GLU A 90 -1.10 -17.37 2.46
N LYS A 91 -1.59 -16.22 1.98
CA LYS A 91 -2.17 -16.12 0.63
C LYS A 91 -1.16 -16.44 -0.47
N LEU A 92 0.06 -15.93 -0.34
CA LEU A 92 1.12 -16.19 -1.30
C LEU A 92 1.53 -17.66 -1.30
N ARG A 93 1.66 -18.30 -0.13
CA ARG A 93 1.91 -19.75 -0.04
C ARG A 93 0.80 -20.56 -0.71
N LYS A 94 -0.46 -20.20 -0.47
CA LYS A 94 -1.61 -20.87 -1.13
C LYS A 94 -1.61 -20.66 -2.65
N ALA A 95 -1.09 -19.54 -3.14
CA ALA A 95 -0.92 -19.29 -4.57
C ALA A 95 0.31 -19.98 -5.18
N GLY A 96 1.12 -20.67 -4.38
CA GLY A 96 2.29 -21.42 -4.85
C GLY A 96 3.63 -20.68 -4.78
N PHE A 97 3.67 -19.52 -4.10
CA PHE A 97 4.94 -18.85 -3.80
C PHE A 97 5.70 -19.57 -2.68
N GLU A 98 6.99 -19.71 -2.83
CA GLU A 98 7.88 -20.01 -1.72
C GLU A 98 8.08 -18.73 -0.89
N VAL A 99 7.74 -18.76 0.40
CA VAL A 99 7.74 -17.57 1.25
C VAL A 99 8.71 -17.74 2.41
N ASP A 100 9.71 -16.88 2.45
CA ASP A 100 10.62 -16.68 3.59
C ASP A 100 10.11 -15.51 4.44
N LEU A 101 9.47 -15.82 5.57
CA LEU A 101 8.92 -14.85 6.49
C LEU A 101 9.93 -14.48 7.58
N GLN A 102 10.46 -13.28 7.54
CA GLN A 102 11.51 -12.83 8.44
C GLN A 102 10.98 -11.86 9.50
N ALA A 103 10.87 -12.35 10.74
CA ALA A 103 10.38 -11.59 11.88
C ALA A 103 11.44 -10.61 12.42
N MET A 104 11.01 -9.38 12.71
CA MET A 104 11.83 -8.33 13.29
C MET A 104 10.94 -7.25 13.95
N ASP A 105 11.53 -6.37 14.73
CA ASP A 105 10.85 -5.17 15.22
C ASP A 105 10.75 -4.10 14.12
N TRP A 106 9.85 -3.12 14.31
CA TRP A 106 9.62 -2.05 13.33
C TRP A 106 10.86 -1.18 13.07
N SER A 107 11.66 -0.92 14.08
CA SER A 107 12.89 -0.12 13.91
C SER A 107 13.89 -0.83 13.00
N THR A 108 14.09 -2.12 13.21
CA THR A 108 14.91 -2.98 12.35
C THR A 108 14.36 -3.03 10.93
N LEU A 109 13.04 -3.19 10.78
CA LEU A 109 12.39 -3.19 9.46
C LEU A 109 12.62 -1.87 8.72
N THR A 110 12.41 -0.72 9.39
CA THR A 110 12.57 0.60 8.76
C THR A 110 14.02 0.88 8.33
N SER A 111 14.98 0.38 9.09
CA SER A 111 16.40 0.43 8.72
C SER A 111 16.71 -0.47 7.52
N ARG A 112 16.16 -1.70 7.54
CA ARG A 112 16.42 -2.68 6.49
C ARG A 112 15.71 -2.34 5.18
N ARG A 113 14.51 -1.78 5.19
CA ARG A 113 13.79 -1.42 3.96
C ARG A 113 14.53 -0.40 3.09
N ALA A 114 15.47 0.37 3.69
CA ALA A 114 16.30 1.32 2.96
C ALA A 114 17.46 0.66 2.18
N LYS A 115 17.73 -0.63 2.41
CA LYS A 115 18.78 -1.36 1.70
C LYS A 115 18.33 -1.75 0.30
N ARG A 116 19.23 -1.55 -0.67
CA ARG A 116 19.04 -1.96 -2.08
C ARG A 116 19.77 -3.27 -2.40
N ASP A 117 20.28 -3.94 -1.39
CA ASP A 117 21.05 -5.17 -1.54
C ASP A 117 20.17 -6.28 -2.13
N PRO A 118 20.77 -7.24 -2.84
CA PRO A 118 20.08 -8.47 -3.23
C PRO A 118 19.56 -9.21 -2.00
N VAL A 119 18.52 -10.02 -2.18
CA VAL A 119 17.92 -10.81 -1.08
C VAL A 119 18.96 -11.69 -0.38
N SER A 120 19.92 -12.27 -1.12
CA SER A 120 21.03 -13.05 -0.59
C SER A 120 22.00 -12.28 0.31
N GLU A 121 21.98 -10.96 0.26
CA GLU A 121 22.83 -10.05 1.03
C GLU A 121 22.05 -9.22 2.05
N GLY A 122 20.83 -9.66 2.41
CA GLY A 122 19.97 -9.02 3.39
C GLY A 122 18.93 -8.07 2.82
N GLY A 123 18.75 -8.04 1.50
CA GLY A 123 17.65 -7.39 0.83
C GLY A 123 16.30 -8.06 1.14
N TRP A 124 15.23 -7.56 0.51
CA TRP A 124 13.85 -7.97 0.76
C TRP A 124 13.01 -7.87 -0.51
N ASN A 125 11.82 -8.51 -0.51
CA ASN A 125 10.88 -8.44 -1.61
C ASN A 125 9.58 -7.71 -1.24
N ILE A 126 9.09 -7.93 -0.01
CA ILE A 126 7.79 -7.39 0.43
C ILE A 126 7.92 -6.87 1.86
N PHE A 127 7.33 -5.70 2.11
CA PHE A 127 7.02 -5.22 3.45
C PHE A 127 5.65 -4.52 3.45
N HIS A 128 5.02 -4.45 4.62
CA HIS A 128 3.76 -3.78 4.81
C HIS A 128 3.96 -2.46 5.53
N THR A 129 3.19 -1.46 5.13
CA THR A 129 3.15 -0.16 5.76
C THR A 129 1.77 0.46 5.60
N TRP A 130 1.52 1.59 6.23
CA TRP A 130 0.36 2.43 5.96
C TRP A 130 0.81 3.86 5.67
N TRP A 131 -0.10 4.60 5.04
CA TRP A 131 0.02 6.04 4.85
C TRP A 131 -1.14 6.74 5.54
N ILE A 132 -0.87 7.91 6.09
CA ILE A 132 -1.95 8.83 6.46
C ILE A 132 -2.60 9.31 5.16
N GLY A 133 -3.93 9.31 5.08
CA GLY A 133 -4.63 9.68 3.85
C GLY A 133 -4.19 11.04 3.27
N ALA A 134 -3.82 11.99 4.13
CA ALA A 134 -3.32 13.30 3.70
C ALA A 134 -2.01 13.21 2.88
N ASP A 135 -1.15 12.22 3.15
CA ASP A 135 0.15 12.07 2.49
C ASP A 135 0.06 11.46 1.09
N VAL A 136 -1.09 10.88 0.77
CA VAL A 136 -1.34 10.18 -0.51
C VAL A 136 -2.57 10.73 -1.24
N MET A 137 -2.90 12.00 -1.02
CA MET A 137 -4.06 12.65 -1.63
C MET A 137 -3.87 12.98 -3.11
N ASP A 138 -2.63 13.09 -3.58
CA ASP A 138 -2.33 13.42 -4.97
C ASP A 138 -1.08 12.68 -5.50
N PRO A 139 -0.87 12.70 -6.83
CA PRO A 139 0.26 12.04 -7.49
C PRO A 139 1.65 12.49 -7.07
N MET A 140 1.79 13.66 -6.42
CA MET A 140 3.10 14.20 -6.06
C MET A 140 3.68 13.55 -4.80
N SER A 141 2.89 12.73 -4.10
CA SER A 141 3.39 11.89 -3.01
C SER A 141 4.61 11.06 -3.44
N ILE A 142 5.59 10.96 -2.55
CA ILE A 142 6.76 10.10 -2.76
C ILE A 142 6.39 8.62 -2.94
N ALA A 143 5.26 8.20 -2.37
CA ALA A 143 4.72 6.84 -2.49
C ALA A 143 4.44 6.44 -3.96
N PHE A 144 4.22 7.42 -4.83
CA PHE A 144 3.84 7.23 -6.23
C PHE A 144 4.95 7.60 -7.21
N SER A 145 6.19 7.75 -6.76
CA SER A 145 7.30 8.08 -7.66
C SER A 145 7.79 6.84 -8.43
N GLY A 146 8.02 7.04 -9.72
CA GLY A 146 8.71 6.10 -10.61
C GLY A 146 10.17 6.50 -10.86
N ASP A 147 10.71 7.45 -10.10
CA ASP A 147 12.12 7.86 -10.13
C ASP A 147 12.90 7.03 -9.11
N PRO A 148 13.83 6.16 -9.53
CA PRO A 148 14.54 5.26 -8.60
C PRO A 148 15.44 5.99 -7.60
N ASP A 149 15.81 7.24 -7.86
CA ASP A 149 16.69 8.03 -6.99
C ASP A 149 15.91 8.85 -5.95
N LYS A 150 14.64 9.18 -6.25
CA LYS A 150 13.76 10.02 -5.42
C LYS A 150 12.52 9.29 -4.94
N GLY A 151 12.33 8.04 -5.36
CA GLY A 151 11.14 7.26 -5.04
C GLY A 151 11.17 6.63 -3.65
N TRP A 152 10.02 6.09 -3.27
CA TRP A 152 9.86 5.32 -2.04
C TRP A 152 10.61 3.98 -2.11
N PHE A 153 10.77 3.32 -0.98
CA PHE A 153 11.42 2.01 -0.86
C PHE A 153 10.77 0.97 -1.78
N GLY A 154 11.62 0.19 -2.48
CA GLY A 154 11.23 -0.63 -3.62
C GLY A 154 11.62 -0.01 -4.95
N TRP A 155 11.85 1.31 -4.97
CA TRP A 155 12.45 2.11 -6.04
C TRP A 155 11.93 1.75 -7.43
N PRO A 156 10.63 1.84 -7.67
CA PRO A 156 10.09 1.56 -8.99
C PRO A 156 10.71 2.54 -10.00
N THR A 157 11.11 1.98 -11.15
CA THR A 157 11.66 2.78 -12.25
C THR A 157 10.69 2.75 -13.41
N ASP A 158 10.04 3.88 -13.67
CA ASP A 158 9.04 3.95 -14.73
C ASP A 158 8.89 5.37 -15.29
N VAL A 159 9.39 5.58 -16.50
CA VAL A 159 9.39 6.87 -17.20
C VAL A 159 7.96 7.35 -17.49
N GLU A 160 7.04 6.46 -17.82
CA GLU A 160 5.65 6.82 -18.11
C GLU A 160 4.90 7.23 -16.85
N LEU A 161 5.25 6.65 -15.68
CA LEU A 161 4.73 7.09 -14.40
C LEU A 161 5.18 8.52 -14.09
N GLU A 162 6.46 8.82 -14.20
CA GLU A 162 6.98 10.19 -13.97
C GLU A 162 6.42 11.20 -14.98
N LYS A 163 6.20 10.80 -16.23
CA LYS A 163 5.51 11.64 -17.21
C LYS A 163 4.07 11.97 -16.78
N ALA A 164 3.31 10.99 -16.34
CA ALA A 164 1.95 11.21 -15.84
C ALA A 164 1.92 12.10 -14.59
N ARG A 165 2.91 11.95 -13.68
CA ARG A 165 3.08 12.85 -12.53
C ARG A 165 3.42 14.27 -12.96
N GLY A 166 4.28 14.43 -13.97
CA GLY A 166 4.58 15.74 -14.57
C GLY A 166 3.35 16.40 -15.21
N GLU A 167 2.50 15.63 -15.91
CA GLU A 167 1.22 16.11 -16.44
C GLU A 167 0.31 16.62 -15.31
N PHE A 168 0.23 15.91 -14.18
CA PHE A 168 -0.53 16.38 -13.02
C PHE A 168 0.03 17.68 -12.43
N ALA A 169 1.36 17.77 -12.28
CA ALA A 169 2.02 18.96 -11.73
C ALA A 169 1.80 20.20 -12.59
N SER A 170 1.73 20.04 -13.92
CA SER A 170 1.52 21.15 -14.87
C SER A 170 0.05 21.43 -15.20
N ALA A 171 -0.87 20.58 -14.74
CA ALA A 171 -2.30 20.72 -15.00
C ALA A 171 -2.86 22.01 -14.37
N THR A 172 -3.66 22.74 -15.14
CA THR A 172 -4.23 24.05 -14.74
C THR A 172 -5.72 23.98 -14.44
N SER A 173 -6.40 22.91 -14.88
CA SER A 173 -7.81 22.69 -14.57
C SER A 173 -8.05 21.46 -13.69
N PRO A 174 -9.17 21.39 -12.96
CA PRO A 174 -9.57 20.19 -12.22
C PRO A 174 -9.71 18.96 -13.10
N GLU A 175 -10.18 19.10 -14.31
CA GLU A 175 -10.40 18.03 -15.29
C GLU A 175 -9.04 17.44 -15.72
N GLU A 176 -8.07 18.29 -16.03
CA GLU A 176 -6.70 17.86 -16.36
C GLU A 176 -6.05 17.13 -15.18
N LYS A 177 -6.18 17.65 -13.96
CA LYS A 177 -5.69 16.99 -12.75
C LYS A 177 -6.30 15.62 -12.54
N LEU A 178 -7.63 15.51 -12.72
CA LEU A 178 -8.31 14.22 -12.60
C LEU A 178 -7.83 13.23 -13.66
N ALA A 179 -7.68 13.67 -14.90
CA ALA A 179 -7.20 12.82 -15.99
C ALA A 179 -5.75 12.33 -15.74
N ALA A 180 -4.87 13.21 -15.32
CA ALA A 180 -3.48 12.87 -14.99
C ALA A 180 -3.40 11.94 -13.75
N GLY A 181 -4.21 12.20 -12.71
CA GLY A 181 -4.29 11.34 -11.54
C GLY A 181 -4.71 9.91 -11.87
N LYS A 182 -5.68 9.73 -12.79
CA LYS A 182 -6.08 8.41 -13.29
C LYS A 182 -4.94 7.70 -14.02
N LYS A 183 -4.17 8.40 -14.87
CA LYS A 183 -3.00 7.83 -15.56
C LYS A 183 -1.94 7.34 -14.58
N VAL A 184 -1.70 8.10 -13.50
CA VAL A 184 -0.77 7.69 -12.45
C VAL A 184 -1.24 6.40 -11.78
N GLN A 185 -2.51 6.29 -11.41
CA GLN A 185 -3.09 5.07 -10.83
C GLN A 185 -2.98 3.87 -11.78
N GLU A 186 -3.38 4.03 -13.04
CA GLU A 186 -3.25 2.98 -14.07
C GLU A 186 -1.81 2.47 -14.15
N ARG A 187 -0.85 3.39 -14.11
CA ARG A 187 0.56 3.04 -14.26
C ARG A 187 1.11 2.30 -13.05
N ILE A 188 0.81 2.75 -11.82
CA ILE A 188 1.23 2.09 -10.57
C ILE A 188 0.74 0.64 -10.55
N TRP A 189 -0.52 0.40 -10.89
CA TRP A 189 -1.05 -0.97 -10.89
C TRP A 189 -0.52 -1.81 -12.05
N LYS A 190 -0.30 -1.19 -13.23
CA LYS A 190 0.31 -1.88 -14.37
C LYS A 190 1.71 -2.41 -14.08
N ILE A 191 2.51 -1.67 -13.33
CA ILE A 191 3.87 -2.08 -12.95
C ILE A 191 3.91 -2.88 -11.64
N ALA A 192 2.78 -3.00 -10.95
CA ALA A 192 2.66 -3.64 -9.63
C ALA A 192 3.70 -3.09 -8.62
N ALA A 193 3.77 -1.74 -8.52
CA ALA A 193 4.68 -1.06 -7.59
C ALA A 193 4.22 -1.21 -6.15
N SER A 194 2.91 -1.13 -5.93
CA SER A 194 2.23 -1.35 -4.65
C SER A 194 0.90 -2.06 -4.86
N VAL A 195 0.33 -2.54 -3.77
CA VAL A 195 -1.05 -3.03 -3.71
C VAL A 195 -1.72 -2.45 -2.47
N GLU A 196 -2.83 -1.77 -2.69
CA GLU A 196 -3.61 -1.15 -1.64
C GLU A 196 -4.51 -2.19 -0.98
N LEU A 197 -4.31 -2.39 0.33
CA LEU A 197 -5.03 -3.40 1.12
C LEU A 197 -6.32 -2.86 1.75
N GLY A 198 -6.75 -1.67 1.32
CA GLY A 198 -7.95 -1.00 1.76
C GLY A 198 -7.67 0.21 2.67
N GLN A 199 -8.72 0.76 3.24
CA GLN A 199 -8.66 1.95 4.08
C GLN A 199 -9.22 1.65 5.47
N PHE A 200 -8.48 2.02 6.51
CA PHE A 200 -8.94 1.87 7.88
C PHE A 200 -8.86 3.20 8.66
N PHE A 201 -9.59 3.26 9.76
CA PHE A 201 -9.71 4.44 10.60
C PHE A 201 -9.25 4.10 12.01
N VAL A 202 -8.40 4.95 12.57
CA VAL A 202 -7.92 4.79 13.94
C VAL A 202 -8.78 5.66 14.86
N PRO A 203 -9.55 5.08 15.80
CA PRO A 203 -10.32 5.86 16.75
C PRO A 203 -9.38 6.58 17.73
N VAL A 204 -9.72 7.81 18.07
CA VAL A 204 -9.04 8.59 19.11
C VAL A 204 -9.91 8.59 20.36
N ALA A 205 -9.35 8.14 21.47
CA ALA A 205 -9.99 8.22 22.78
C ALA A 205 -9.35 9.34 23.61
N TYR A 206 -10.18 10.14 24.29
CA TYR A 206 -9.75 11.20 25.17
C TYR A 206 -10.69 11.32 26.37
N ARG A 207 -10.19 11.88 27.47
CA ARG A 207 -10.99 12.09 28.69
C ARG A 207 -12.04 13.17 28.48
N ASN A 208 -13.17 13.08 29.17
CA ASN A 208 -14.28 14.02 29.03
C ASN A 208 -13.93 15.48 29.41
N ASN A 209 -12.89 15.68 30.19
CA ASN A 209 -12.39 17.01 30.56
C ASN A 209 -11.44 17.62 29.51
N VAL A 210 -11.11 16.90 28.44
CA VAL A 210 -10.37 17.47 27.29
C VAL A 210 -11.35 18.12 26.33
N LYS A 211 -11.12 19.40 26.04
CA LYS A 211 -11.96 20.21 25.14
C LYS A 211 -11.16 20.69 23.94
N GLY A 212 -11.85 21.12 22.90
CA GLY A 212 -11.25 21.75 21.72
C GLY A 212 -10.53 20.80 20.78
N LEU A 213 -10.73 19.49 20.89
CA LEU A 213 -10.13 18.53 19.96
C LEU A 213 -10.62 18.79 18.52
N ILE A 214 -9.69 19.03 17.61
CA ILE A 214 -9.96 19.20 16.19
C ILE A 214 -10.10 17.83 15.52
N LYS A 215 -11.25 17.57 14.90
CA LYS A 215 -11.47 16.37 14.11
C LYS A 215 -10.70 16.49 12.79
N SER A 216 -9.60 15.78 12.66
CA SER A 216 -8.70 15.85 11.51
C SER A 216 -8.06 14.46 11.25
N PRO A 217 -7.62 14.16 10.02
CA PRO A 217 -6.83 12.99 9.71
C PRO A 217 -5.51 12.92 10.49
N VAL A 218 -4.97 14.07 10.86
CA VAL A 218 -3.77 14.21 11.71
C VAL A 218 -4.20 14.87 13.02
N GLN A 219 -3.69 14.37 14.14
CA GLN A 219 -4.03 14.91 15.45
C GLN A 219 -3.31 16.24 15.71
N PHE A 220 -4.07 17.28 16.01
CA PHE A 220 -3.58 18.61 16.39
C PHE A 220 -3.88 18.90 17.86
N PHE A 221 -2.89 19.40 18.59
CA PHE A 221 -2.98 19.67 20.02
C PHE A 221 -3.14 21.14 20.40
N TRP A 222 -2.92 22.07 19.46
CA TRP A 222 -2.87 23.50 19.76
C TRP A 222 -4.21 24.14 20.14
N ASN A 223 -5.34 23.47 19.94
CA ASN A 223 -6.67 23.94 20.32
C ASN A 223 -7.25 23.21 21.53
N MET A 224 -6.43 22.38 22.21
CA MET A 224 -6.89 21.56 23.32
C MET A 224 -6.69 22.27 24.66
N SER A 225 -7.68 22.12 25.55
CA SER A 225 -7.63 22.54 26.96
C SER A 225 -8.09 21.39 27.86
N VAL A 226 -7.67 21.43 29.11
CA VAL A 226 -8.14 20.53 30.18
C VAL A 226 -8.92 21.36 31.17
N GLU A 227 -10.17 21.01 31.41
CA GLU A 227 -11.10 21.65 32.35
C GLU A 227 -11.34 20.77 33.60
#